data_f02b19e5fa360cab1850e22db4abb688
#
_entry.id   f02b19e5fa360cab1850e22db4abb688
#
_cell.length_a   1.000
_cell.length_b   1.000
_cell.length_c   1.000
_cell.angle_alpha   90.00
_cell.angle_beta   90.00
_cell.angle_gamma   90.00
#
_symmetry.space_group_name_H-M   'P 1'
#
loop_
_entity.id
_entity.type
_entity.pdbx_description
1 polymer ?
#
loop_
_entity_poly.entity_id
_entity_poly.type
_entity_poly.pdbx_seq_one_letter_code
_entity_poly.pdbx_strand_id
1 'polypeptide(L)'
;MLQGIIDKLAAVKFRMLLVSALLLAGPLCRAQFTDSASGLLQMPTAEMQESGTFMITNNYLNKHSLSPHGWGYDTFAYGFSITFWSRLELGYVCTIFDGKRKPNPTDRDLIMFNQDRHFYGRVQVLKEGEFGLEWMPALVVGLSDPTTGSSSEGYVDMNVEGTGNGYFNRLYIALSRHLDTPWGEVGAHLAYQYNRRTDYPLNGPAGGIEWKPKWLCDRWLLDDVNFIAEYDSRTFNMGFIASIWDNRFEAMFELQNMRWINFGLRYKLRLK
;
A
#
# COMPACT_ATOMS: atom_id res chain seq x y z
N MET A 1 24.79 47.28 -7.80
CA MET A 1 25.10 45.91 -8.17
C MET A 1 24.70 44.92 -7.06
N LEU A 2 25.06 45.16 -5.81
CA LEU A 2 24.75 44.26 -4.66
C LEU A 2 23.23 44.13 -4.40
N GLN A 3 22.47 45.24 -4.48
CA GLN A 3 21.01 45.25 -4.28
C GLN A 3 20.28 44.35 -5.28
N GLY A 4 20.67 44.35 -6.55
CA GLY A 4 20.07 43.52 -7.57
C GLY A 4 20.35 41.99 -7.41
N ILE A 5 21.44 41.65 -6.72
CA ILE A 5 21.75 40.25 -6.37
C ILE A 5 20.88 39.78 -5.17
N ILE A 6 20.70 40.66 -4.18
CA ILE A 6 19.84 40.40 -3.02
C ILE A 6 18.39 40.20 -3.45
N ASP A 7 17.87 41.05 -4.35
CA ASP A 7 16.50 40.96 -4.86
C ASP A 7 16.28 39.69 -5.69
N LYS A 8 17.28 39.28 -6.48
CA LYS A 8 17.24 37.97 -7.21
C LYS A 8 17.27 36.78 -6.28
N LEU A 9 18.10 36.80 -5.22
CA LEU A 9 18.17 35.76 -4.22
C LEU A 9 16.87 35.67 -3.39
N ALA A 10 16.25 36.80 -3.04
CA ALA A 10 14.96 36.83 -2.37
C ALA A 10 13.84 36.27 -3.26
N ALA A 11 13.84 36.62 -4.55
CA ALA A 11 12.87 36.08 -5.52
C ALA A 11 13.03 34.57 -5.75
N VAL A 12 14.26 34.05 -5.77
CA VAL A 12 14.53 32.63 -5.87
C VAL A 12 14.09 31.90 -4.60
N LYS A 13 14.41 32.43 -3.42
CA LYS A 13 13.93 31.87 -2.13
C LYS A 13 12.39 31.90 -2.05
N PHE A 14 11.76 33.00 -2.45
CA PHE A 14 10.30 33.10 -2.47
C PHE A 14 9.66 32.13 -3.46
N ARG A 15 10.22 31.94 -4.65
CA ARG A 15 9.76 30.91 -5.62
C ARG A 15 9.98 29.50 -5.11
N MET A 16 11.10 29.23 -4.46
CA MET A 16 11.33 27.92 -3.81
C MET A 16 10.35 27.67 -2.66
N LEU A 17 10.04 28.71 -1.85
CA LEU A 17 9.03 28.61 -0.79
C LEU A 17 7.61 28.40 -1.34
N LEU A 18 7.27 29.08 -2.45
CA LEU A 18 5.98 28.90 -3.13
C LEU A 18 5.85 27.52 -3.79
N VAL A 19 6.92 27.01 -4.39
CA VAL A 19 6.99 25.66 -4.94
C VAL A 19 6.92 24.62 -3.82
N SER A 20 7.59 24.86 -2.69
CA SER A 20 7.49 24.01 -1.50
C SER A 20 6.07 24.00 -0.92
N ALA A 21 5.42 25.17 -0.81
CA ALA A 21 4.05 25.30 -0.30
C ALA A 21 3.00 24.67 -1.22
N LEU A 22 3.21 24.68 -2.54
CA LEU A 22 2.35 23.99 -3.53
C LEU A 22 2.57 22.48 -3.57
N LEU A 23 3.71 21.99 -3.06
CA LEU A 23 4.04 20.56 -2.96
C LEU A 23 3.56 19.91 -1.63
N LEU A 24 3.13 20.73 -0.65
CA LEU A 24 2.78 20.31 0.72
C LEU A 24 1.32 19.89 0.90
N ALA A 25 0.48 19.91 -0.14
CA ALA A 25 -0.95 19.60 -0.05
C ALA A 25 -1.30 18.31 -0.83
N GLY A 26 -0.52 17.25 -0.70
CA GLY A 26 -0.85 15.96 -1.27
C GLY A 26 -1.50 15.06 -0.23
N PRO A 27 -2.62 14.38 -0.53
CA PRO A 27 -3.14 13.34 0.34
C PRO A 27 -2.07 12.25 0.50
N LEU A 28 -1.74 11.96 1.75
CA LEU A 28 -0.80 10.90 2.11
C LEU A 28 -1.50 9.57 1.93
N CYS A 29 -1.20 8.90 0.84
CA CYS A 29 -1.74 7.58 0.59
C CYS A 29 -0.65 6.53 0.79
N ARG A 30 -0.99 5.47 1.48
CA ARG A 30 -0.09 4.41 1.93
C ARG A 30 -0.39 3.12 1.20
N ALA A 31 0.49 2.14 1.23
CA ALA A 31 0.25 0.86 0.58
C ALA A 31 0.41 -0.32 1.54
N GLN A 32 -0.34 -1.36 1.26
CA GLN A 32 -0.32 -2.62 1.98
C GLN A 32 0.94 -3.41 1.67
N PHE A 33 1.43 -4.18 2.64
CA PHE A 33 2.61 -5.03 2.47
C PHE A 33 2.39 -6.13 1.44
N THR A 34 1.23 -6.77 1.45
CA THR A 34 0.95 -7.90 0.54
C THR A 34 0.50 -7.47 -0.84
N ASP A 35 -0.38 -6.49 -0.95
CA ASP A 35 -0.97 -6.08 -2.24
C ASP A 35 -0.26 -4.89 -2.88
N SER A 36 0.65 -4.23 -2.17
CA SER A 36 1.30 -2.99 -2.65
C SER A 36 0.31 -1.88 -3.06
N ALA A 37 -0.97 -2.03 -2.71
CA ALA A 37 -2.03 -1.05 -2.93
C ALA A 37 -2.07 -0.01 -1.82
N SER A 38 -2.65 1.16 -2.07
CA SER A 38 -2.89 2.14 -1.01
C SER A 38 -3.71 1.55 0.13
N GLY A 39 -3.26 1.74 1.38
CA GLY A 39 -3.86 1.15 2.58
C GLY A 39 -3.00 1.37 3.82
N LEU A 40 -3.35 0.77 4.95
CA LEU A 40 -2.49 0.71 6.13
C LEU A 40 -1.37 -0.32 5.95
N LEU A 41 -1.08 -1.15 6.97
CA LEU A 41 0.00 -2.17 6.88
C LEU A 41 -0.46 -3.38 6.06
N GLN A 42 -1.61 -3.97 6.40
CA GLN A 42 -2.21 -5.12 5.69
C GLN A 42 -3.65 -4.85 5.23
N MET A 43 -4.39 -3.99 5.95
CA MET A 43 -5.77 -3.74 5.61
C MET A 43 -5.94 -2.64 4.55
N PRO A 44 -6.94 -2.74 3.66
CA PRO A 44 -7.27 -1.69 2.72
C PRO A 44 -7.92 -0.48 3.41
N THR A 45 -7.66 0.71 2.87
CA THR A 45 -8.32 1.96 3.27
C THR A 45 -9.02 2.62 2.10
N ALA A 46 -9.77 3.70 2.35
CA ALA A 46 -10.38 4.49 1.29
C ALA A 46 -9.51 5.68 0.81
N GLU A 47 -8.26 5.71 1.21
CA GLU A 47 -7.30 6.71 0.74
C GLU A 47 -6.83 6.43 -0.69
N MET A 48 -6.56 7.47 -1.45
CA MET A 48 -6.05 7.40 -2.83
C MET A 48 -4.85 8.31 -3.00
N GLN A 49 -3.89 7.87 -3.82
CA GLN A 49 -2.80 8.74 -4.26
C GLN A 49 -3.32 9.88 -5.13
N GLU A 50 -2.54 10.95 -5.26
CA GLU A 50 -2.85 11.99 -6.22
C GLU A 50 -2.83 11.47 -7.66
N SER A 51 -3.60 12.14 -8.51
CA SER A 51 -3.62 11.81 -9.94
C SER A 51 -2.22 11.88 -10.56
N GLY A 52 -1.87 10.89 -11.38
CA GLY A 52 -0.56 10.80 -12.01
C GLY A 52 0.55 10.28 -11.10
N THR A 53 0.24 9.79 -9.89
CA THR A 53 1.26 9.16 -9.04
C THR A 53 1.53 7.75 -9.55
N PHE A 54 2.78 7.50 -9.91
CA PHE A 54 3.33 6.16 -10.15
C PHE A 54 4.12 5.75 -8.91
N MET A 55 3.79 4.59 -8.33
CA MET A 55 4.39 4.08 -7.11
C MET A 55 5.06 2.74 -7.37
N ILE A 56 6.27 2.57 -6.87
CA ILE A 56 7.01 1.29 -6.87
C ILE A 56 7.16 0.86 -5.42
N THR A 57 6.95 -0.42 -5.16
CA THR A 57 7.05 -1.02 -3.82
C THR A 57 7.97 -2.22 -3.82
N ASN A 58 8.65 -2.43 -2.70
CA ASN A 58 9.41 -3.64 -2.41
C ASN A 58 9.27 -3.97 -0.93
N ASN A 59 8.67 -5.10 -0.61
CA ASN A 59 8.31 -5.49 0.74
C ASN A 59 8.93 -6.84 1.09
N TYR A 60 9.62 -6.90 2.21
CA TYR A 60 9.97 -8.15 2.86
C TYR A 60 8.79 -8.65 3.69
N LEU A 61 8.41 -9.88 3.46
CA LEU A 61 7.33 -10.56 4.14
C LEU A 61 7.89 -11.76 4.90
N ASN A 62 7.70 -11.79 6.20
CA ASN A 62 8.05 -12.99 6.95
C ASN A 62 7.08 -14.14 6.65
N LYS A 63 7.50 -15.35 6.88
CA LYS A 63 6.75 -16.59 6.57
C LYS A 63 5.36 -16.69 7.20
N HIS A 64 5.03 -15.86 8.18
CA HIS A 64 3.71 -15.85 8.82
C HIS A 64 2.76 -14.83 8.20
N SER A 65 3.25 -13.98 7.29
CA SER A 65 2.44 -12.98 6.59
C SER A 65 1.56 -13.58 5.50
N LEU A 66 1.97 -14.72 4.97
CA LEU A 66 1.31 -15.44 3.90
C LEU A 66 0.81 -16.81 4.36
N SER A 67 0.10 -17.52 3.50
CA SER A 67 -0.38 -18.87 3.81
C SER A 67 0.78 -19.84 3.99
N PRO A 68 0.80 -20.63 5.07
CA PRO A 68 1.82 -21.64 5.27
C PRO A 68 1.77 -22.77 4.23
N HIS A 69 0.65 -22.94 3.53
CA HIS A 69 0.52 -23.95 2.48
C HIS A 69 1.29 -23.60 1.20
N GLY A 70 1.52 -22.30 0.94
CA GLY A 70 2.27 -21.83 -0.22
C GLY A 70 3.64 -21.25 0.13
N TRP A 71 3.72 -20.56 1.26
CA TRP A 71 4.92 -19.82 1.70
C TRP A 71 5.30 -20.22 3.13
N GLY A 72 6.02 -21.31 3.27
CA GLY A 72 6.61 -21.72 4.57
C GLY A 72 7.93 -21.03 4.90
N TYR A 73 8.31 -19.96 4.21
CA TYR A 73 9.59 -19.26 4.25
C TYR A 73 9.38 -17.73 4.12
N ASP A 74 10.38 -16.97 4.50
CA ASP A 74 10.41 -15.53 4.31
C ASP A 74 10.56 -15.19 2.84
N THR A 75 9.86 -14.18 2.35
CA THR A 75 9.83 -13.84 0.93
C THR A 75 9.77 -12.33 0.68
N PHE A 76 9.74 -11.96 -0.58
CA PHE A 76 9.59 -10.57 -1.02
C PHE A 76 8.38 -10.43 -1.95
N ALA A 77 7.65 -9.32 -1.76
CA ALA A 77 6.66 -8.85 -2.71
C ALA A 77 7.13 -7.52 -3.29
N TYR A 78 7.09 -7.40 -4.60
CA TYR A 78 7.39 -6.16 -5.29
C TYR A 78 6.29 -5.83 -6.30
N GLY A 79 6.05 -4.56 -6.52
CA GLY A 79 4.98 -4.14 -7.39
C GLY A 79 5.08 -2.69 -7.81
N PHE A 80 4.16 -2.32 -8.66
CA PHE A 80 3.95 -0.93 -9.03
C PHE A 80 2.47 -0.62 -9.20
N SER A 81 2.13 0.64 -9.02
CA SER A 81 0.78 1.13 -9.28
C SER A 81 0.79 2.50 -9.94
N ILE A 82 -0.33 2.86 -10.51
CA ILE A 82 -0.60 4.18 -11.07
C ILE A 82 -1.99 4.62 -10.66
N THR A 83 -2.12 5.90 -10.28
CA THR A 83 -3.39 6.49 -9.88
C THR A 83 -3.85 7.51 -10.91
N PHE A 84 -5.11 7.38 -11.33
CA PHE A 84 -5.77 8.28 -12.26
C PHE A 84 -6.88 9.06 -11.55
N TRP A 85 -6.99 10.35 -11.86
CA TRP A 85 -8.02 11.27 -11.36
C TRP A 85 -8.16 11.31 -9.83
N SER A 86 -7.15 10.83 -9.09
CA SER A 86 -7.22 10.60 -7.63
C SER A 86 -8.45 9.77 -7.22
N ARG A 87 -8.90 8.86 -8.09
CA ARG A 87 -10.08 8.01 -7.86
C ARG A 87 -9.91 6.56 -8.33
N LEU A 88 -9.02 6.30 -9.28
CA LEU A 88 -8.75 4.96 -9.80
C LEU A 88 -7.27 4.63 -9.60
N GLU A 89 -6.97 3.58 -8.87
CA GLU A 89 -5.63 3.03 -8.74
C GLU A 89 -5.61 1.64 -9.37
N LEU A 90 -4.65 1.41 -10.25
CA LEU A 90 -4.38 0.13 -10.89
C LEU A 90 -2.96 -0.29 -10.57
N GLY A 91 -2.75 -1.54 -10.25
CA GLY A 91 -1.43 -2.03 -9.91
C GLY A 91 -1.19 -3.48 -10.30
N TYR A 92 0.08 -3.84 -10.23
CA TYR A 92 0.60 -5.16 -10.48
C TYR A 92 1.59 -5.52 -9.39
N VAL A 93 1.49 -6.73 -8.88
CA VAL A 93 2.31 -7.24 -7.79
C VAL A 93 2.86 -8.61 -8.15
N CYS A 94 4.11 -8.83 -7.77
CA CYS A 94 4.79 -10.11 -7.80
C CYS A 94 5.21 -10.49 -6.39
N THR A 95 4.80 -11.65 -5.93
CA THR A 95 5.32 -12.29 -4.72
C THR A 95 6.25 -13.42 -5.12
N ILE A 96 7.47 -13.42 -4.60
CA ILE A 96 8.44 -14.47 -4.93
C ILE A 96 8.00 -15.77 -4.28
N PHE A 97 7.97 -16.82 -5.07
CA PHE A 97 7.54 -18.16 -4.70
C PHE A 97 8.69 -19.15 -4.94
N ASP A 98 9.03 -19.95 -3.94
CA ASP A 98 10.03 -21.02 -4.06
C ASP A 98 9.40 -22.22 -4.78
N GLY A 99 9.60 -22.29 -6.09
CA GLY A 99 9.13 -23.38 -6.93
C GLY A 99 10.25 -24.38 -7.20
N LYS A 100 10.22 -25.55 -6.58
CA LYS A 100 11.08 -26.66 -6.97
C LYS A 100 10.62 -27.18 -8.33
N ARG A 101 11.41 -26.94 -9.37
CA ARG A 101 11.24 -27.63 -10.65
C ARG A 101 11.49 -29.12 -10.40
N LYS A 102 10.65 -30.02 -10.91
CA LYS A 102 10.95 -31.47 -10.94
C LYS A 102 12.29 -31.64 -11.62
N PRO A 103 13.27 -32.30 -11.00
CA PRO A 103 14.60 -32.42 -11.59
C PRO A 103 14.47 -33.18 -12.92
N ASN A 104 14.83 -32.52 -14.00
CA ASN A 104 15.18 -33.20 -15.23
C ASN A 104 16.60 -33.73 -15.02
N PRO A 105 16.91 -35.02 -15.30
CA PRO A 105 18.23 -35.60 -15.05
C PRO A 105 19.41 -34.86 -15.72
N THR A 106 19.12 -33.95 -16.66
CA THR A 106 20.10 -33.13 -17.38
C THR A 106 20.22 -31.69 -16.89
N ASP A 107 19.30 -31.23 -16.04
CA ASP A 107 19.33 -29.87 -15.52
C ASP A 107 20.03 -29.87 -14.14
N ARG A 108 21.10 -29.08 -14.04
CA ARG A 108 21.67 -28.70 -12.73
C ARG A 108 20.57 -28.05 -11.91
N ASP A 109 20.55 -28.33 -10.61
CA ASP A 109 19.59 -27.76 -9.61
C ASP A 109 19.60 -26.23 -9.65
N LEU A 110 18.96 -25.66 -10.66
CA LEU A 110 18.64 -24.24 -10.69
C LEU A 110 17.35 -24.08 -9.86
N ILE A 111 17.50 -23.57 -8.66
CA ILE A 111 16.41 -23.05 -7.86
C ILE A 111 15.81 -21.89 -8.65
N MET A 112 14.78 -22.15 -9.41
CA MET A 112 14.04 -21.08 -10.11
C MET A 112 13.04 -20.51 -9.12
N PHE A 113 13.21 -19.24 -8.78
CA PHE A 113 12.20 -18.48 -8.07
C PHE A 113 11.01 -18.28 -9.01
N ASN A 114 9.91 -18.96 -8.74
CA ASN A 114 8.63 -18.66 -9.35
C ASN A 114 8.09 -17.35 -8.77
N GLN A 115 7.14 -16.76 -9.48
CA GLN A 115 6.50 -15.52 -9.10
C GLN A 115 4.99 -15.75 -9.13
N ASP A 116 4.35 -15.54 -8.01
CA ASP A 116 2.90 -15.36 -7.97
C ASP A 116 2.60 -13.91 -8.37
N ARG A 117 1.89 -13.74 -9.48
CA ARG A 117 1.66 -12.46 -10.15
C ARG A 117 0.19 -12.14 -10.13
N HIS A 118 -0.16 -10.98 -9.63
CA HIS A 118 -1.54 -10.54 -9.66
C HIS A 118 -1.68 -9.06 -10.01
N PHE A 119 -2.84 -8.72 -10.55
CA PHE A 119 -3.27 -7.35 -10.75
C PHE A 119 -4.26 -6.96 -9.68
N TYR A 120 -4.32 -5.68 -9.40
CA TYR A 120 -5.38 -5.13 -8.59
C TYR A 120 -5.91 -3.83 -9.19
N GLY A 121 -7.16 -3.51 -8.84
CA GLY A 121 -7.78 -2.24 -9.14
C GLY A 121 -8.66 -1.80 -8.00
N ARG A 122 -8.67 -0.48 -7.73
CA ARG A 122 -9.53 0.09 -6.70
C ARG A 122 -10.07 1.43 -7.14
N VAL A 123 -11.32 1.69 -6.79
CA VAL A 123 -12.04 2.90 -7.17
C VAL A 123 -12.56 3.61 -5.94
N GLN A 124 -12.23 4.89 -5.80
CA GLN A 124 -12.81 5.75 -4.77
C GLN A 124 -14.17 6.26 -5.25
N VAL A 125 -15.21 5.70 -4.68
CA VAL A 125 -16.62 6.04 -4.99
C VAL A 125 -16.98 7.39 -4.38
N LEU A 126 -16.55 7.62 -3.13
CA LEU A 126 -16.76 8.87 -2.39
C LEU A 126 -15.43 9.37 -1.84
N LYS A 127 -15.19 10.66 -1.94
CA LYS A 127 -14.12 11.34 -1.23
C LYS A 127 -14.57 11.76 0.16
N GLU A 128 -13.61 11.89 1.04
CA GLU A 128 -13.87 12.46 2.36
C GLU A 128 -14.40 13.89 2.25
N GLY A 129 -15.48 14.21 2.98
CA GLY A 129 -16.10 15.54 2.93
C GLY A 129 -16.78 15.89 1.60
N GLU A 130 -16.99 14.91 0.69
CA GLU A 130 -17.64 15.17 -0.60
C GLU A 130 -19.08 15.73 -0.40
N PHE A 131 -19.55 16.51 -1.34
CA PHE A 131 -20.83 17.24 -1.30
C PHE A 131 -20.94 18.29 -0.17
N GLY A 132 -19.82 18.74 0.42
CA GLY A 132 -19.83 19.69 1.52
C GLY A 132 -20.29 19.11 2.87
N LEU A 133 -20.35 17.79 2.97
CA LEU A 133 -20.71 17.07 4.19
C LEU A 133 -19.45 16.69 4.97
N GLU A 134 -19.02 17.55 5.88
CA GLU A 134 -17.77 17.34 6.65
C GLU A 134 -17.68 15.98 7.35
N TRP A 135 -18.80 15.39 7.73
CA TRP A 135 -18.85 14.09 8.40
C TRP A 135 -18.73 12.90 7.45
N MET A 136 -18.84 13.11 6.13
CA MET A 136 -18.84 12.02 5.15
C MET A 136 -17.46 11.35 5.06
N PRO A 137 -17.36 10.03 5.29
CA PRO A 137 -16.13 9.29 5.09
C PRO A 137 -15.86 9.08 3.60
N ALA A 138 -14.58 8.89 3.26
CA ALA A 138 -14.21 8.34 1.96
C ALA A 138 -14.66 6.88 1.84
N LEU A 139 -15.02 6.46 0.62
CA LEU A 139 -15.43 5.09 0.30
C LEU A 139 -14.66 4.58 -0.92
N VAL A 140 -14.04 3.41 -0.76
CA VAL A 140 -13.35 2.69 -1.85
C VAL A 140 -13.93 1.29 -1.99
N VAL A 141 -14.03 0.84 -3.23
CA VAL A 141 -14.23 -0.56 -3.60
C VAL A 141 -13.00 -1.02 -4.36
N GLY A 142 -12.46 -2.18 -4.00
CA GLY A 142 -11.25 -2.71 -4.62
C GLY A 142 -11.34 -4.20 -4.87
N LEU A 143 -10.56 -4.64 -5.85
CA LEU A 143 -10.47 -6.01 -6.30
C LEU A 143 -9.01 -6.35 -6.57
N SER A 144 -8.52 -7.40 -5.93
CA SER A 144 -7.18 -7.95 -6.16
C SER A 144 -7.31 -9.33 -6.78
N ASP A 145 -6.37 -9.67 -7.66
CA ASP A 145 -6.25 -10.96 -8.33
C ASP A 145 -7.57 -11.50 -8.95
N PRO A 146 -8.25 -10.73 -9.81
CA PRO A 146 -9.53 -11.15 -10.37
C PRO A 146 -9.41 -12.27 -11.39
N THR A 147 -8.22 -12.53 -11.92
CA THR A 147 -8.02 -13.30 -13.15
C THR A 147 -7.05 -14.47 -13.02
N THR A 148 -6.46 -14.70 -11.85
CA THR A 148 -5.54 -15.83 -11.69
C THR A 148 -6.32 -17.14 -11.66
N GLY A 149 -6.18 -17.90 -12.72
CA GLY A 149 -6.69 -19.26 -12.85
C GLY A 149 -5.62 -20.29 -12.55
N SER A 150 -6.03 -21.56 -12.45
CA SER A 150 -5.08 -22.65 -12.32
C SER A 150 -4.22 -22.77 -13.60
N SER A 151 -2.91 -22.93 -13.42
CA SER A 151 -1.92 -22.98 -14.51
C SER A 151 -2.13 -24.15 -15.50
N SER A 152 -3.07 -25.04 -15.25
CA SER A 152 -3.29 -26.22 -16.09
C SER A 152 -4.21 -26.01 -17.27
N GLU A 153 -5.01 -24.95 -17.34
CA GLU A 153 -6.05 -24.84 -18.36
C GLU A 153 -6.18 -23.48 -19.05
N GLY A 154 -5.41 -22.47 -18.70
CA GLY A 154 -5.33 -21.22 -19.46
C GLY A 154 -6.60 -20.37 -19.51
N TYR A 155 -7.60 -20.66 -18.70
CA TYR A 155 -8.85 -19.92 -18.62
C TYR A 155 -8.93 -19.07 -17.35
N VAL A 156 -9.58 -17.91 -17.49
CA VAL A 156 -9.96 -17.06 -16.37
C VAL A 156 -11.00 -17.79 -15.53
N ASP A 157 -10.58 -18.55 -14.53
CA ASP A 157 -11.48 -19.21 -13.60
C ASP A 157 -11.58 -18.40 -12.31
N MET A 158 -12.75 -17.84 -12.07
CA MET A 158 -13.11 -17.18 -10.82
C MET A 158 -13.37 -18.20 -9.68
N ASN A 159 -13.38 -19.48 -9.97
CA ASN A 159 -13.55 -20.57 -9.02
C ASN A 159 -12.20 -21.13 -8.59
N VAL A 160 -11.64 -20.54 -7.55
CA VAL A 160 -10.32 -20.91 -7.05
C VAL A 160 -10.44 -22.04 -6.03
N GLU A 161 -10.63 -23.25 -6.49
CA GLU A 161 -10.51 -24.48 -5.69
C GLU A 161 -9.18 -25.19 -5.97
N GLY A 162 -8.07 -24.51 -5.89
CA GLY A 162 -6.75 -25.09 -6.18
C GLY A 162 -5.69 -24.65 -5.19
N THR A 163 -4.71 -25.52 -4.97
CA THR A 163 -3.53 -25.21 -4.18
C THR A 163 -2.66 -24.17 -4.91
N GLY A 164 -2.59 -22.95 -4.40
CA GLY A 164 -1.63 -21.92 -4.81
C GLY A 164 -2.20 -20.78 -5.66
N ASN A 165 -3.08 -21.03 -6.58
CA ASN A 165 -3.60 -20.00 -7.48
C ASN A 165 -4.76 -19.23 -6.83
N GLY A 166 -4.80 -17.90 -7.04
CA GLY A 166 -5.82 -17.01 -6.51
C GLY A 166 -5.73 -16.79 -5.00
N TYR A 167 -4.57 -17.02 -4.40
CA TYR A 167 -4.34 -16.72 -2.99
C TYR A 167 -4.61 -15.25 -2.67
N PHE A 168 -4.26 -14.34 -3.58
CA PHE A 168 -4.47 -12.90 -3.44
C PHE A 168 -5.83 -12.43 -3.97
N ASN A 169 -6.71 -13.35 -4.45
CA ASN A 169 -8.06 -12.98 -4.87
C ASN A 169 -8.83 -12.38 -3.69
N ARG A 170 -9.21 -11.12 -3.81
CA ARG A 170 -9.87 -10.37 -2.75
C ARG A 170 -10.76 -9.29 -3.32
N LEU A 171 -12.02 -9.29 -2.94
CA LEU A 171 -12.94 -8.16 -3.10
C LEU A 171 -13.05 -7.45 -1.75
N TYR A 172 -13.02 -6.13 -1.72
CA TYR A 172 -13.18 -5.38 -0.49
C TYR A 172 -13.91 -4.06 -0.67
N ILE A 173 -14.49 -3.61 0.42
CA ILE A 173 -15.02 -2.26 0.59
C ILE A 173 -14.31 -1.64 1.80
N ALA A 174 -13.93 -0.38 1.69
CA ALA A 174 -13.22 0.33 2.74
C ALA A 174 -13.78 1.74 2.94
N LEU A 175 -13.80 2.17 4.20
CA LEU A 175 -14.18 3.50 4.66
C LEU A 175 -13.01 4.12 5.40
N SER A 176 -12.78 5.42 5.20
CA SER A 176 -11.74 6.18 5.90
C SER A 176 -12.23 7.56 6.29
N ARG A 177 -11.84 7.99 7.48
CA ARG A 177 -12.14 9.32 8.00
C ARG A 177 -10.97 9.86 8.79
N HIS A 178 -10.59 11.12 8.53
CA HIS A 178 -9.50 11.80 9.22
C HIS A 178 -10.03 12.94 10.08
N LEU A 179 -9.34 13.19 11.18
CA LEU A 179 -9.64 14.24 12.15
C LEU A 179 -8.36 14.97 12.51
N ASP A 180 -8.35 16.27 12.26
CA ASP A 180 -7.28 17.15 12.72
C ASP A 180 -7.42 17.41 14.22
N THR A 181 -6.35 17.12 14.96
CA THR A 181 -6.26 17.40 16.39
C THR A 181 -5.11 18.37 16.69
N PRO A 182 -5.06 18.99 17.89
CA PRO A 182 -3.94 19.84 18.27
C PRO A 182 -2.58 19.11 18.25
N TRP A 183 -2.57 17.77 18.45
CA TRP A 183 -1.35 16.96 18.50
C TRP A 183 -0.98 16.28 17.17
N GLY A 184 -1.86 16.32 16.19
CA GLY A 184 -1.65 15.69 14.89
C GLY A 184 -2.94 15.23 14.25
N GLU A 185 -2.83 14.65 13.06
CA GLU A 185 -3.93 14.03 12.36
C GLU A 185 -4.16 12.60 12.86
N VAL A 186 -5.41 12.23 13.05
CA VAL A 186 -5.84 10.87 13.42
C VAL A 186 -6.75 10.35 12.33
N GLY A 187 -6.40 9.23 11.72
CA GLY A 187 -7.22 8.50 10.76
C GLY A 187 -7.91 7.30 11.42
N ALA A 188 -9.15 7.05 11.05
CA ALA A 188 -9.91 5.86 11.41
C ALA A 188 -10.40 5.16 10.14
N HIS A 189 -10.19 3.85 10.07
CA HIS A 189 -10.44 3.05 8.89
C HIS A 189 -11.22 1.79 9.24
N LEU A 190 -12.19 1.45 8.40
CA LEU A 190 -12.96 0.21 8.47
C LEU A 190 -12.99 -0.43 7.10
N ALA A 191 -12.89 -1.74 7.04
CA ALA A 191 -13.03 -2.47 5.79
C ALA A 191 -13.73 -3.81 6.01
N TYR A 192 -14.30 -4.32 4.95
CA TYR A 192 -14.73 -5.72 4.86
C TYR A 192 -14.10 -6.33 3.64
N GLN A 193 -13.44 -7.47 3.84
CA GLN A 193 -12.70 -8.19 2.82
C GLN A 193 -13.36 -9.55 2.59
N TYR A 194 -13.49 -9.94 1.34
CA TYR A 194 -14.09 -11.20 0.94
C TYR A 194 -13.21 -11.94 -0.07
N ASN A 195 -12.91 -13.20 0.23
CA ASN A 195 -12.32 -14.17 -0.67
C ASN A 195 -13.16 -15.46 -0.62
N ARG A 196 -13.32 -16.13 -1.73
CA ARG A 196 -14.04 -17.42 -1.79
C ARG A 196 -13.29 -18.56 -1.11
N ARG A 197 -12.00 -18.43 -0.94
CA ARG A 197 -11.16 -19.44 -0.26
C ARG A 197 -11.39 -19.39 1.24
N THR A 198 -11.64 -20.52 1.84
CA THR A 198 -11.79 -20.63 3.30
C THR A 198 -10.46 -20.57 4.03
N ASP A 199 -9.36 -20.89 3.35
CA ASP A 199 -7.99 -20.85 3.87
C ASP A 199 -7.33 -19.48 3.67
N TYR A 200 -8.04 -18.51 3.05
CA TYR A 200 -7.50 -17.17 2.85
C TYR A 200 -7.45 -16.39 4.17
N PRO A 201 -6.27 -15.85 4.54
CA PRO A 201 -6.10 -15.25 5.86
C PRO A 201 -6.82 -13.91 6.04
N LEU A 202 -7.01 -13.13 4.96
CA LEU A 202 -7.60 -11.78 5.02
C LEU A 202 -9.06 -11.80 4.54
N ASN A 203 -9.93 -12.50 5.29
CA ASN A 203 -11.35 -12.64 4.98
C ASN A 203 -12.20 -12.25 6.19
N GLY A 204 -13.00 -11.19 6.05
CA GLY A 204 -13.86 -10.67 7.12
C GLY A 204 -13.68 -9.17 7.40
N PRO A 205 -14.17 -8.70 8.55
CA PRO A 205 -14.05 -7.31 8.95
C PRO A 205 -12.61 -6.97 9.32
N ALA A 206 -12.19 -5.77 8.96
CA ALA A 206 -10.90 -5.17 9.32
C ALA A 206 -11.13 -3.75 9.85
N GLY A 207 -10.26 -3.28 10.71
CA GLY A 207 -10.32 -1.93 11.25
C GLY A 207 -8.96 -1.46 11.72
N GLY A 208 -8.68 -0.17 11.58
CA GLY A 208 -7.42 0.40 11.96
C GLY A 208 -7.50 1.87 12.30
N ILE A 209 -6.54 2.30 13.06
CA ILE A 209 -6.30 3.69 13.38
C ILE A 209 -4.88 4.05 13.01
N GLU A 210 -4.69 5.29 12.65
CA GLU A 210 -3.40 5.88 12.42
C GLU A 210 -3.28 7.22 13.09
N TRP A 211 -2.06 7.59 13.41
CA TRP A 211 -1.75 8.86 14.04
C TRP A 211 -0.47 9.44 13.47
N LYS A 212 -0.58 10.68 12.97
CA LYS A 212 0.48 11.47 12.40
C LYS A 212 0.77 12.65 13.32
N PRO A 213 1.76 12.54 14.22
CA PRO A 213 2.07 13.59 15.18
C PRO A 213 2.71 14.80 14.52
N LYS A 214 2.19 16.01 14.81
CA LYS A 214 2.72 17.27 14.25
C LYS A 214 4.19 17.53 14.56
N TRP A 215 4.69 17.07 15.71
CA TRP A 215 6.09 17.30 16.11
C TRP A 215 7.11 16.45 15.33
N LEU A 216 6.68 15.42 14.61
CA LEU A 216 7.51 14.58 13.74
C LEU A 216 7.38 14.98 12.27
N CYS A 217 6.55 15.95 11.94
CA CYS A 217 6.41 16.47 10.59
C CYS A 217 7.47 17.55 10.29
N ASP A 218 7.86 17.66 9.02
CA ASP A 218 8.75 18.72 8.52
C ASP A 218 10.10 18.83 9.25
N ARG A 219 10.70 17.70 9.58
CA ARG A 219 12.06 17.63 10.12
C ARG A 219 13.07 17.47 8.97
N TRP A 220 14.29 17.87 9.18
CA TRP A 220 15.38 17.98 8.20
C TRP A 220 15.44 16.89 7.10
N LEU A 221 15.17 15.62 7.40
CA LEU A 221 15.12 14.51 6.43
C LEU A 221 13.78 13.78 6.46
N LEU A 222 12.92 14.10 7.40
CA LEU A 222 11.69 13.38 7.68
C LEU A 222 10.52 14.31 7.41
N ASP A 223 9.72 14.00 6.40
CA ASP A 223 8.54 14.78 6.07
C ASP A 223 7.43 14.48 7.09
N ASP A 224 7.17 13.21 7.34
CA ASP A 224 6.22 12.77 8.36
C ASP A 224 6.46 11.33 8.83
N VAL A 225 5.82 10.97 9.94
CA VAL A 225 5.71 9.60 10.44
C VAL A 225 4.27 9.32 10.81
N ASN A 226 3.80 8.19 10.40
CA ASN A 226 2.50 7.66 10.73
C ASN A 226 2.63 6.42 11.58
N PHE A 227 2.10 6.47 12.78
CA PHE A 227 1.95 5.30 13.63
C PHE A 227 0.61 4.64 13.36
N ILE A 228 0.62 3.32 13.21
CA ILE A 228 -0.52 2.54 12.77
C ILE A 228 -0.75 1.40 13.75
N ALA A 229 -2.02 1.18 14.10
CA ALA A 229 -2.50 -0.01 14.76
C ALA A 229 -3.74 -0.51 14.01
N GLU A 230 -3.73 -1.78 13.60
CA GLU A 230 -4.81 -2.35 12.81
C GLU A 230 -5.14 -3.78 13.21
N TYR A 231 -6.38 -4.18 12.92
CA TYR A 231 -6.82 -5.57 12.82
C TYR A 231 -7.15 -5.86 11.37
N ASP A 232 -6.42 -6.76 10.73
CA ASP A 232 -6.46 -7.02 9.29
C ASP A 232 -7.45 -8.11 8.87
N SER A 233 -8.43 -8.47 9.69
CA SER A 233 -9.33 -9.64 9.64
C SER A 233 -8.74 -10.94 10.20
N ARG A 234 -7.45 -10.95 10.52
CA ARG A 234 -6.74 -12.14 11.03
C ARG A 234 -5.96 -11.83 12.31
N THR A 235 -5.14 -10.80 12.29
CA THR A 235 -4.20 -10.46 13.36
C THR A 235 -4.23 -9.00 13.72
N PHE A 236 -3.82 -8.69 14.94
CA PHE A 236 -3.51 -7.31 15.35
C PHE A 236 -2.08 -6.99 14.96
N ASN A 237 -1.91 -5.91 14.22
CA ASN A 237 -0.64 -5.45 13.73
C ASN A 237 -0.38 -4.02 14.22
N MET A 238 0.88 -3.70 14.47
CA MET A 238 1.32 -2.33 14.75
C MET A 238 2.53 -2.01 13.90
N GLY A 239 2.70 -0.73 13.59
CA GLY A 239 3.86 -0.31 12.84
C GLY A 239 3.87 1.18 12.58
N PHE A 240 4.71 1.57 11.65
CA PHE A 240 4.77 2.95 11.20
C PHE A 240 5.18 3.03 9.73
N ILE A 241 4.87 4.16 9.14
CA ILE A 241 5.32 4.56 7.81
C ILE A 241 6.00 5.91 7.97
N ALA A 242 7.25 6.01 7.58
CA ALA A 242 8.05 7.22 7.61
C ALA A 242 8.29 7.71 6.18
N SER A 243 7.93 8.96 5.91
CA SER A 243 8.08 9.59 4.60
C SER A 243 9.26 10.55 4.62
N ILE A 244 10.06 10.51 3.55
CA ILE A 244 11.23 11.38 3.36
C ILE A 244 11.27 11.90 1.93
N TRP A 245 11.99 13.00 1.73
CA TRP A 245 12.27 13.58 0.44
C TRP A 245 11.00 14.00 -0.32
N ASP A 246 10.27 14.96 0.22
CA ASP A 246 8.99 15.47 -0.32
C ASP A 246 7.96 14.34 -0.53
N ASN A 247 7.84 13.44 0.44
CA ASN A 247 6.93 12.28 0.42
C ASN A 247 7.12 11.34 -0.78
N ARG A 248 8.31 11.36 -1.41
CA ARG A 248 8.62 10.49 -2.53
C ARG A 248 9.12 9.13 -2.11
N PHE A 249 9.82 9.06 -1.01
CA PHE A 249 10.35 7.82 -0.48
C PHE A 249 9.73 7.52 0.88
N GLU A 250 9.25 6.31 1.05
CA GLU A 250 8.64 5.86 2.30
C GLU A 250 9.28 4.57 2.76
N ALA A 251 9.60 4.52 4.05
CA ALA A 251 10.02 3.33 4.76
C ALA A 251 8.88 2.84 5.64
N MET A 252 8.57 1.54 5.55
CA MET A 252 7.49 0.91 6.27
C MET A 252 8.04 -0.13 7.22
N PHE A 253 7.47 -0.19 8.41
CA PHE A 253 7.76 -1.21 9.41
C PHE A 253 6.46 -1.74 9.98
N GLU A 254 6.37 -3.06 10.13
CA GLU A 254 5.24 -3.74 10.74
C GLU A 254 5.73 -4.77 11.76
N LEU A 255 5.06 -4.81 12.87
CA LEU A 255 5.08 -5.91 13.84
C LEU A 255 3.75 -6.67 13.70
N GLN A 256 3.74 -7.65 12.81
CA GLN A 256 2.57 -8.45 12.52
C GLN A 256 2.25 -9.40 13.68
N ASN A 257 0.97 -9.49 14.06
CA ASN A 257 0.50 -10.24 15.22
C ASN A 257 1.32 -9.90 16.49
N MET A 258 1.81 -8.66 16.61
CA MET A 258 2.66 -8.19 17.71
C MET A 258 3.93 -9.04 17.92
N ARG A 259 4.39 -9.76 16.90
CA ARG A 259 5.46 -10.76 17.03
C ARG A 259 6.43 -10.82 15.85
N TRP A 260 5.95 -10.74 14.61
CA TRP A 260 6.78 -10.96 13.42
C TRP A 260 7.00 -9.68 12.65
N ILE A 261 8.24 -9.47 12.22
CA ILE A 261 8.66 -8.24 11.55
C ILE A 261 8.47 -8.37 10.05
N ASN A 262 7.85 -7.36 9.47
CA ASN A 262 7.88 -7.05 8.04
C ASN A 262 8.46 -5.64 7.86
N PHE A 263 9.09 -5.41 6.72
CA PHE A 263 9.54 -4.07 6.34
C PHE A 263 9.38 -3.86 4.84
N GLY A 264 9.18 -2.63 4.44
CA GLY A 264 8.96 -2.28 3.05
C GLY A 264 9.54 -0.92 2.70
N LEU A 265 9.78 -0.75 1.42
CA LEU A 265 10.23 0.50 0.83
C LEU A 265 9.30 0.86 -0.32
N ARG A 266 9.01 2.14 -0.45
CA ARG A 266 8.21 2.71 -1.52
C ARG A 266 8.89 3.91 -2.14
N TYR A 267 8.72 4.03 -3.43
CA TYR A 267 9.10 5.23 -4.18
C TYR A 267 7.92 5.73 -5.00
N LYS A 268 7.60 7.01 -4.87
CA LYS A 268 6.52 7.67 -5.57
C LYS A 268 7.08 8.68 -6.57
N LEU A 269 6.62 8.57 -7.80
CA LEU A 269 6.94 9.48 -8.89
C LEU A 269 5.65 10.13 -9.39
N ARG A 270 5.58 11.46 -9.35
CA ARG A 270 4.46 12.18 -9.93
C ARG A 270 4.72 12.38 -11.43
N LEU A 271 3.92 11.75 -12.26
CA LEU A 271 3.90 11.97 -13.70
C LEU A 271 3.14 13.27 -13.98
N LYS A 272 3.74 14.15 -14.77
CA LYS A 272 3.10 15.43 -15.16
C LYS A 272 2.07 15.22 -16.25
#